data_eef019a89b1591e43980fd3f4c078345
#
_entry.id   eef019a89b1591e43980fd3f4c078345
#
_cell.length_a   1.000
_cell.length_b   1.000
_cell.length_c   1.000
_cell.angle_alpha   90.00
_cell.angle_beta   90.00
_cell.angle_gamma   90.00
#
_symmetry.space_group_name_H-M   'P 1'
#
loop_
_entity.id
_entity.type
_entity.pdbx_description
1 polymer ?
#
loop_
_entity_poly.entity_id
_entity_poly.type
_entity_poly.pdbx_seq_one_letter_code
_entity_poly.pdbx_strand_id
1 'polypeptide(L)'
;MSHTPFNRFLQQDLSTLETNLRDLLDPHLPERDHLHLLNLACGRGDETGVLAKLLTEKATTAHLQGLDIRAAEIDQANSRWKSELAAESTADFITHRGDRLRDLTEIGTPDIAFLRHQNFWNDRTIWTQIFDQALDRLDRDGLLVITSYFDREHALATQALTQMGAVQVGSIINPNSRILTDAPGKSVDKHLAVFKKG
;
A
#
# COMPACT_ATOMS: atom_id res chain seq x y z
N MET A 1 -28.09 -10.64 5.78
CA MET A 1 -27.08 -9.60 5.43
C MET A 1 -26.98 -9.56 3.91
N SER A 2 -27.41 -8.49 3.28
CA SER A 2 -27.44 -8.34 1.84
C SER A 2 -26.03 -8.00 1.33
N HIS A 3 -25.33 -9.00 0.78
CA HIS A 3 -24.08 -8.75 0.07
C HIS A 3 -24.40 -8.06 -1.26
N THR A 4 -24.19 -6.76 -1.31
CA THR A 4 -24.26 -6.02 -2.57
C THR A 4 -23.21 -6.55 -3.56
N PRO A 5 -23.47 -6.55 -4.89
CA PRO A 5 -22.50 -7.00 -5.90
C PRO A 5 -21.12 -6.32 -5.79
N PHE A 6 -21.10 -5.08 -5.34
CA PHE A 6 -19.88 -4.30 -5.09
C PHE A 6 -18.95 -4.96 -4.07
N ASN A 7 -19.49 -5.54 -3.01
CA ASN A 7 -18.71 -6.21 -1.96
C ASN A 7 -18.01 -7.49 -2.46
N ARG A 8 -18.65 -8.22 -3.40
CA ARG A 8 -18.09 -9.46 -3.97
C ARG A 8 -16.84 -9.20 -4.81
N PHE A 9 -16.87 -8.17 -5.66
CA PHE A 9 -15.70 -7.81 -6.48
C PHE A 9 -14.54 -7.32 -5.62
N LEU A 10 -14.81 -6.48 -4.63
CA LEU A 10 -13.77 -6.00 -3.72
C LEU A 10 -13.08 -7.16 -3.00
N GLN A 11 -13.83 -8.14 -2.48
CA GLN A 11 -13.24 -9.30 -1.80
C GLN A 11 -12.38 -10.14 -2.73
N GLN A 12 -12.80 -10.34 -3.98
CA GLN A 12 -12.01 -11.05 -4.97
C GLN A 12 -10.73 -10.29 -5.32
N ASP A 13 -10.81 -8.97 -5.52
CA ASP A 13 -9.66 -8.13 -5.78
C ASP A 13 -8.66 -8.18 -4.61
N LEU A 14 -9.15 -8.13 -3.36
CA LEU A 14 -8.31 -8.20 -2.15
C LEU A 14 -7.67 -9.58 -1.98
N SER A 15 -8.38 -10.67 -2.28
CA SER A 15 -7.80 -12.03 -2.25
C SER A 15 -6.67 -12.19 -3.27
N THR A 16 -6.85 -11.62 -4.46
CA THR A 16 -5.80 -11.61 -5.50
C THR A 16 -4.62 -10.74 -5.08
N LEU A 17 -4.88 -9.58 -4.49
CA LEU A 17 -3.84 -8.71 -3.93
C LEU A 17 -3.03 -9.43 -2.85
N GLU A 18 -3.69 -10.13 -1.92
CA GLU A 18 -3.05 -10.92 -0.87
C GLU A 18 -2.06 -11.93 -1.45
N THR A 19 -2.50 -12.72 -2.44
CA THR A 19 -1.66 -13.72 -3.09
C THR A 19 -0.42 -13.07 -3.73
N ASN A 20 -0.60 -12.02 -4.52
CA ASN A 20 0.50 -11.34 -5.21
C ASN A 20 1.45 -10.66 -4.22
N LEU A 21 0.95 -10.03 -3.16
CA LEU A 21 1.79 -9.41 -2.14
C LEU A 21 2.59 -10.45 -1.36
N ARG A 22 1.99 -11.61 -1.04
CA ARG A 22 2.71 -12.70 -0.38
C ARG A 22 3.88 -13.15 -1.23
N ASP A 23 3.67 -13.45 -2.51
CA ASP A 23 4.71 -13.91 -3.42
C ASP A 23 5.85 -12.88 -3.57
N LEU A 24 5.49 -11.57 -3.55
CA LEU A 24 6.47 -10.49 -3.67
C LEU A 24 7.23 -10.18 -2.39
N LEU A 25 6.56 -10.26 -1.23
CA LEU A 25 7.13 -9.80 0.04
C LEU A 25 7.86 -10.90 0.80
N ASP A 26 7.41 -12.15 0.69
CA ASP A 26 7.98 -13.29 1.42
C ASP A 26 9.51 -13.39 1.35
N PRO A 27 10.15 -13.17 0.18
CA PRO A 27 11.62 -13.26 0.07
C PRO A 27 12.36 -12.09 0.75
N HIS A 28 11.66 -11.03 1.12
CA HIS A 28 12.25 -9.76 1.53
C HIS A 28 11.88 -9.32 2.94
N LEU A 29 10.74 -9.82 3.48
CA LEU A 29 10.31 -9.48 4.83
C LEU A 29 11.12 -10.26 5.86
N PRO A 30 11.79 -9.57 6.80
CA PRO A 30 12.43 -10.24 7.91
C PRO A 30 11.40 -10.79 8.90
N GLU A 31 11.73 -11.88 9.57
CA GLU A 31 11.01 -12.31 10.78
C GLU A 31 11.42 -11.38 11.93
N ARG A 32 10.43 -10.73 12.55
CA ARG A 32 10.62 -9.78 13.64
C ARG A 32 9.52 -9.94 14.70
N ASP A 33 9.76 -9.45 15.91
CA ASP A 33 8.71 -9.40 16.93
C ASP A 33 7.59 -8.42 16.56
N HIS A 34 7.94 -7.36 15.85
CA HIS A 34 7.01 -6.31 15.46
C HIS A 34 7.30 -5.80 14.03
N LEU A 35 6.26 -5.63 13.24
CA LEU A 35 6.33 -4.98 11.92
C LEU A 35 5.39 -3.77 11.86
N HIS A 36 5.90 -2.69 11.29
CA HIS A 36 5.17 -1.45 11.07
C HIS A 36 4.99 -1.18 9.57
N LEU A 37 3.74 -0.94 9.14
CA LEU A 37 3.39 -0.61 7.77
C LEU A 37 2.72 0.76 7.71
N LEU A 38 3.20 1.59 6.79
CA LEU A 38 2.61 2.88 6.43
C LEU A 38 1.88 2.76 5.08
N ASN A 39 0.55 2.93 5.08
CA ASN A 39 -0.28 2.92 3.88
C ASN A 39 -0.61 4.35 3.44
N LEU A 40 -0.02 4.81 2.35
CA LEU A 40 -0.15 6.17 1.83
C LEU A 40 -1.23 6.25 0.74
N ALA A 41 -2.08 7.28 0.83
CA ALA A 41 -3.29 7.44 0.02
C ALA A 41 -4.25 6.23 0.17
N CYS A 42 -4.44 5.79 1.41
CA CYS A 42 -5.11 4.55 1.76
C CYS A 42 -6.64 4.57 1.56
N GLY A 43 -7.24 5.73 1.34
CA GLY A 43 -8.70 5.86 1.30
C GLY A 43 -9.35 5.33 2.57
N ARG A 44 -10.30 4.41 2.40
CA ARG A 44 -10.99 3.71 3.50
C ARG A 44 -10.19 2.54 4.09
N GLY A 45 -8.95 2.34 3.65
CA GLY A 45 -8.11 1.22 4.10
C GLY A 45 -8.72 -0.15 3.78
N ASP A 46 -9.35 -0.32 2.62
CA ASP A 46 -10.03 -1.58 2.27
C ASP A 46 -9.09 -2.80 2.30
N GLU A 47 -7.80 -2.61 2.02
CA GLU A 47 -6.76 -3.64 2.06
C GLU A 47 -6.14 -3.88 3.44
N THR A 48 -6.49 -3.12 4.47
CA THR A 48 -5.85 -3.19 5.81
C THR A 48 -5.87 -4.61 6.40
N GLY A 49 -6.97 -5.35 6.26
CA GLY A 49 -7.05 -6.72 6.75
C GLY A 49 -6.09 -7.68 6.03
N VAL A 50 -5.89 -7.49 4.73
CA VAL A 50 -4.91 -8.26 3.93
C VAL A 50 -3.49 -7.94 4.39
N LEU A 51 -3.18 -6.65 4.53
CA LEU A 51 -1.86 -6.19 4.96
C LEU A 51 -1.54 -6.68 6.39
N ALA A 52 -2.49 -6.55 7.32
CA ALA A 52 -2.33 -7.04 8.70
C ALA A 52 -2.02 -8.54 8.75
N LYS A 53 -2.78 -9.35 7.98
CA LYS A 53 -2.57 -10.79 7.89
C LYS A 53 -1.17 -11.14 7.37
N LEU A 54 -0.72 -10.51 6.28
CA LEU A 54 0.61 -10.74 5.72
C LEU A 54 1.73 -10.41 6.70
N LEU A 55 1.58 -9.32 7.46
CA LEU A 55 2.56 -8.94 8.48
C LEU A 55 2.61 -9.92 9.65
N THR A 56 1.46 -10.38 10.15
CA THR A 56 1.40 -11.32 11.28
C THR A 56 1.82 -12.75 10.92
N GLU A 57 1.98 -13.07 9.64
CA GLU A 57 2.65 -14.30 9.20
C GLU A 57 4.19 -14.23 9.42
N LYS A 58 4.77 -13.04 9.59
CA LYS A 58 6.22 -12.78 9.75
C LYS A 58 6.57 -12.12 11.09
N ALA A 59 5.58 -11.62 11.83
CA ALA A 59 5.79 -10.94 13.11
C ALA A 59 4.79 -11.39 14.16
N THR A 60 5.17 -11.29 15.43
CA THR A 60 4.26 -11.53 16.55
C THR A 60 3.15 -10.49 16.62
N THR A 61 3.48 -9.24 16.26
CA THR A 61 2.52 -8.13 16.23
C THR A 61 2.73 -7.25 15.01
N ALA A 62 1.65 -6.62 14.52
CA ALA A 62 1.68 -5.69 13.41
C ALA A 62 0.98 -4.37 13.75
N HIS A 63 1.58 -3.26 13.33
CA HIS A 63 0.98 -1.94 13.41
C HIS A 63 0.84 -1.34 12.01
N LEU A 64 -0.37 -0.90 11.64
CA LEU A 64 -0.67 -0.30 10.36
C LEU A 64 -1.09 1.16 10.55
N GLN A 65 -0.41 2.07 9.88
CA GLN A 65 -0.79 3.48 9.84
C GLN A 65 -1.25 3.85 8.44
N GLY A 66 -2.45 4.42 8.32
CA GLY A 66 -3.00 4.85 7.04
C GLY A 66 -3.09 6.37 6.94
N LEU A 67 -2.71 6.92 5.79
CA LEU A 67 -2.84 8.35 5.49
C LEU A 67 -3.67 8.57 4.23
N ASP A 68 -4.63 9.48 4.31
CA ASP A 68 -5.35 10.00 3.14
C ASP A 68 -5.78 11.45 3.37
N ILE A 69 -5.96 12.22 2.30
CA ILE A 69 -6.44 13.61 2.37
C ILE A 69 -7.95 13.71 2.61
N ARG A 70 -8.67 12.61 2.40
CA ARG A 70 -10.15 12.56 2.45
C ARG A 70 -10.61 12.17 3.85
N ALA A 71 -10.91 13.17 4.68
CA ALA A 71 -11.30 12.98 6.09
C ALA A 71 -12.46 11.97 6.25
N ALA A 72 -13.49 12.04 5.41
CA ALA A 72 -14.64 11.13 5.49
C ALA A 72 -14.27 9.65 5.24
N GLU A 73 -13.24 9.37 4.43
CA GLU A 73 -12.75 8.01 4.22
C GLU A 73 -11.89 7.55 5.40
N ILE A 74 -11.10 8.43 5.98
CA ILE A 74 -10.32 8.17 7.19
C ILE A 74 -11.25 7.87 8.38
N ASP A 75 -12.33 8.62 8.56
CA ASP A 75 -13.33 8.34 9.60
C ASP A 75 -13.95 6.95 9.45
N GLN A 76 -14.25 6.53 8.22
CA GLN A 76 -14.74 5.19 7.91
C GLN A 76 -13.69 4.12 8.22
N ALA A 77 -12.43 4.34 7.83
CA ALA A 77 -11.33 3.43 8.11
C ALA A 77 -11.13 3.24 9.63
N ASN A 78 -11.04 4.33 10.40
CA ASN A 78 -10.92 4.28 11.86
C ASN A 78 -12.10 3.56 12.53
N SER A 79 -13.33 3.83 12.06
CA SER A 79 -14.52 3.15 12.61
C SER A 79 -14.51 1.66 12.34
N ARG A 80 -14.13 1.26 11.12
CA ARG A 80 -14.11 -0.15 10.70
C ARG A 80 -13.01 -0.94 11.40
N TRP A 81 -11.78 -0.47 11.30
CA TRP A 81 -10.63 -1.26 11.69
C TRP A 81 -10.35 -1.27 13.19
N LYS A 82 -11.03 -0.45 13.96
CA LYS A 82 -11.00 -0.49 15.43
C LYS A 82 -11.49 -1.84 16.01
N SER A 83 -12.34 -2.56 15.27
CA SER A 83 -12.99 -3.80 15.76
C SER A 83 -12.84 -5.00 14.84
N GLU A 84 -12.32 -4.81 13.60
CA GLU A 84 -12.25 -5.91 12.62
C GLU A 84 -10.87 -6.58 12.55
N LEU A 85 -9.84 -6.02 13.19
CA LEU A 85 -8.50 -6.63 13.23
C LEU A 85 -8.38 -7.70 14.32
N ALA A 86 -7.52 -8.68 14.06
CA ALA A 86 -7.10 -9.65 15.06
C ALA A 86 -6.30 -8.97 16.19
N ALA A 87 -6.23 -9.61 17.36
CA ALA A 87 -5.61 -9.03 18.56
C ALA A 87 -4.11 -8.70 18.39
N GLU A 88 -3.43 -9.39 17.48
CA GLU A 88 -2.02 -9.20 17.15
C GLU A 88 -1.76 -7.99 16.26
N SER A 89 -2.83 -7.34 15.76
CA SER A 89 -2.75 -6.21 14.84
C SER A 89 -3.47 -4.98 15.38
N THR A 90 -2.86 -3.82 15.15
CA THR A 90 -3.47 -2.52 15.40
C THR A 90 -3.43 -1.66 14.14
N ALA A 91 -4.42 -0.79 13.96
CA ALA A 91 -4.42 0.19 12.88
C ALA A 91 -4.96 1.53 13.35
N ASP A 92 -4.34 2.60 12.88
CA ASP A 92 -4.80 3.98 13.03
C ASP A 92 -4.68 4.72 11.69
N PHE A 93 -5.62 5.64 11.47
CA PHE A 93 -5.71 6.37 10.21
C PHE A 93 -5.77 7.86 10.48
N ILE A 94 -4.99 8.63 9.72
CA ILE A 94 -4.79 10.06 9.92
C ILE A 94 -5.16 10.81 8.64
N THR A 95 -5.97 11.86 8.76
CA THR A 95 -6.23 12.77 7.64
C THR A 95 -5.00 13.65 7.43
N HIS A 96 -4.20 13.30 6.43
CA HIS A 96 -2.98 14.05 6.12
C HIS A 96 -2.57 13.90 4.65
N ARG A 97 -1.80 14.86 4.15
CA ARG A 97 -1.22 14.82 2.80
C ARG A 97 0.02 13.95 2.77
N GLY A 98 0.08 12.97 1.87
CA GLY A 98 1.26 12.11 1.71
C GLY A 98 2.54 12.84 1.25
N ASP A 99 2.39 13.95 0.50
CA ASP A 99 3.50 14.83 0.08
C ASP A 99 4.02 15.76 1.19
N ARG A 100 3.45 15.65 2.40
CA ARG A 100 3.88 16.34 3.62
C ARG A 100 4.12 15.38 4.78
N LEU A 101 4.52 14.16 4.48
CA LEU A 101 4.76 13.12 5.49
C LEU A 101 5.81 13.53 6.53
N ARG A 102 6.77 14.39 6.15
CA ARG A 102 7.80 14.92 7.06
C ARG A 102 7.24 15.80 8.18
N ASP A 103 6.04 16.36 7.99
CA ASP A 103 5.38 17.20 9.00
C ASP A 103 4.79 16.37 10.16
N LEU A 104 4.64 15.03 9.98
CA LEU A 104 4.11 14.12 10.99
C LEU A 104 5.23 13.51 11.82
N THR A 105 5.26 13.85 13.10
CA THR A 105 6.26 13.33 14.07
C THR A 105 5.79 12.03 14.73
N GLU A 106 4.49 11.78 14.76
CA GLU A 106 3.88 10.60 15.37
C GLU A 106 4.02 9.33 14.53
N ILE A 107 4.38 9.45 13.25
CA ILE A 107 4.67 8.29 12.41
C ILE A 107 6.10 7.85 12.65
N GLY A 108 6.27 6.65 13.15
CA GLY A 108 7.57 6.02 13.35
C GLY A 108 8.30 5.73 12.03
N THR A 109 9.31 4.87 12.12
CA THR A 109 10.06 4.37 10.96
C THR A 109 9.41 3.07 10.50
N PRO A 110 8.66 3.05 9.37
CA PRO A 110 8.00 1.84 8.92
C PRO A 110 8.96 0.86 8.26
N ASP A 111 8.67 -0.44 8.43
CA ASP A 111 9.32 -1.52 7.68
C ASP A 111 8.80 -1.59 6.25
N ILE A 112 7.55 -1.17 6.03
CA ILE A 112 6.92 -1.15 4.71
C ILE A 112 6.18 0.16 4.50
N ALA A 113 6.40 0.81 3.35
CA ALA A 113 5.52 1.83 2.81
C ALA A 113 4.72 1.25 1.64
N PHE A 114 3.40 1.32 1.71
CA PHE A 114 2.50 0.75 0.71
C PHE A 114 1.68 1.85 0.04
N LEU A 115 1.61 1.84 -1.30
CA LEU A 115 0.83 2.78 -2.10
C LEU A 115 0.00 2.01 -3.12
N ARG A 116 -1.27 1.80 -2.81
CA ARG A 116 -2.16 1.10 -3.73
C ARG A 116 -2.75 2.05 -4.75
N HIS A 117 -2.67 1.66 -6.04
CA HIS A 117 -3.24 2.42 -7.14
C HIS A 117 -2.70 3.86 -7.19
N GLN A 118 -1.40 4.02 -7.05
CA GLN A 118 -0.74 5.31 -7.18
C GLN A 118 -1.11 5.94 -8.55
N ASN A 119 -1.27 7.25 -8.56
CA ASN A 119 -1.77 7.98 -9.72
C ASN A 119 -0.70 8.94 -10.27
N PHE A 120 0.51 8.41 -10.47
CA PHE A 120 1.71 9.15 -10.78
C PHE A 120 1.59 10.03 -12.03
N TRP A 121 0.89 9.58 -13.04
CA TRP A 121 0.77 10.33 -14.29
C TRP A 121 -0.13 11.57 -14.22
N ASN A 122 -1.04 11.66 -13.23
CA ASN A 122 -1.93 12.82 -13.07
C ASN A 122 -1.22 14.01 -12.41
N ASP A 123 -0.35 13.75 -11.43
CA ASP A 123 0.44 14.79 -10.77
C ASP A 123 1.82 14.26 -10.38
N ARG A 124 2.73 14.28 -11.33
CA ARG A 124 4.08 13.77 -11.14
C ARG A 124 4.82 14.46 -9.99
N THR A 125 4.60 15.75 -9.80
CA THR A 125 5.29 16.52 -8.77
C THR A 125 4.89 16.05 -7.39
N ILE A 126 3.60 15.94 -7.15
CA ILE A 126 3.07 15.46 -5.86
C ILE A 126 3.49 14.01 -5.60
N TRP A 127 3.34 13.12 -6.59
CA TRP A 127 3.70 11.71 -6.40
C TRP A 127 5.21 11.50 -6.25
N THR A 128 6.05 12.32 -6.91
CA THR A 128 7.49 12.32 -6.68
C THR A 128 7.83 12.68 -5.22
N GLN A 129 7.16 13.70 -4.67
CA GLN A 129 7.33 14.09 -3.27
C GLN A 129 6.84 12.99 -2.30
N ILE A 130 5.73 12.32 -2.61
CA ILE A 130 5.24 11.19 -1.81
C ILE A 130 6.26 10.05 -1.81
N PHE A 131 6.78 9.66 -2.96
CA PHE A 131 7.79 8.60 -3.08
C PHE A 131 9.07 8.95 -2.33
N ASP A 132 9.59 10.17 -2.52
CA ASP A 132 10.79 10.67 -1.85
C ASP A 132 10.65 10.60 -0.32
N GLN A 133 9.54 11.13 0.21
CA GLN A 133 9.29 11.13 1.64
C GLN A 133 8.99 9.73 2.20
N ALA A 134 8.36 8.86 1.42
CA ALA A 134 8.15 7.46 1.80
C ALA A 134 9.48 6.72 1.90
N LEU A 135 10.36 6.86 0.90
CA LEU A 135 11.70 6.27 0.92
C LEU A 135 12.54 6.79 2.08
N ASP A 136 12.50 8.11 2.34
CA ASP A 136 13.23 8.71 3.46
C ASP A 136 12.78 8.13 4.81
N ARG A 137 11.47 7.93 4.98
CA ARG A 137 10.87 7.47 6.23
C ARG A 137 11.10 6.00 6.52
N LEU A 138 11.30 5.17 5.50
CA LEU A 138 11.53 3.73 5.64
C LEU A 138 12.72 3.41 6.54
N ASP A 139 12.60 2.30 7.27
CA ASP A 139 13.74 1.66 7.93
C ASP A 139 14.84 1.34 6.90
N ARG A 140 16.06 1.11 7.37
CA ARG A 140 17.23 0.84 6.53
C ARG A 140 17.00 -0.32 5.54
N ASP A 141 16.34 -1.38 6.02
CA ASP A 141 16.00 -2.56 5.22
C ASP A 141 14.55 -2.55 4.76
N GLY A 142 13.86 -1.39 4.89
CA GLY A 142 12.45 -1.24 4.59
C GLY A 142 12.13 -1.36 3.11
N LEU A 143 10.85 -1.67 2.84
CA LEU A 143 10.32 -1.93 1.50
C LEU A 143 9.30 -0.85 1.11
N LEU A 144 9.44 -0.30 -0.09
CA LEU A 144 8.39 0.48 -0.73
C LEU A 144 7.65 -0.41 -1.72
N VAL A 145 6.33 -0.49 -1.58
CA VAL A 145 5.47 -1.31 -2.44
C VAL A 145 4.47 -0.42 -3.17
N ILE A 146 4.40 -0.55 -4.47
CA ILE A 146 3.41 0.17 -5.29
C ILE A 146 2.54 -0.79 -6.06
N THR A 147 1.25 -0.42 -6.26
CA THR A 147 0.41 -1.05 -7.29
C THR A 147 -0.07 0.00 -8.31
N SER A 148 -0.43 -0.45 -9.50
CA SER A 148 -0.84 0.41 -10.61
C SER A 148 -1.97 -0.19 -11.41
N TYR A 149 -2.84 0.66 -11.94
CA TYR A 149 -3.93 0.24 -12.84
C TYR A 149 -3.47 0.02 -14.28
N PHE A 150 -2.43 0.75 -14.73
CA PHE A 150 -2.05 0.85 -16.15
C PHE A 150 -0.56 0.58 -16.36
N ASP A 151 -0.22 0.05 -17.54
CA ASP A 151 1.17 -0.23 -17.93
C ASP A 151 2.04 1.04 -17.91
N ARG A 152 1.53 2.12 -18.54
CA ARG A 152 2.27 3.39 -18.64
C ARG A 152 2.46 4.06 -17.28
N GLU A 153 1.44 4.03 -16.43
CA GLU A 153 1.51 4.57 -15.08
C GLU A 153 2.59 3.84 -14.28
N HIS A 154 2.57 2.51 -14.32
CA HIS A 154 3.56 1.67 -13.66
C HIS A 154 4.98 1.96 -14.12
N ALA A 155 5.20 2.02 -15.45
CA ALA A 155 6.50 2.32 -16.01
C ALA A 155 7.05 3.69 -15.57
N LEU A 156 6.20 4.72 -15.54
CA LEU A 156 6.57 6.06 -15.09
C LEU A 156 6.91 6.11 -13.59
N ALA A 157 6.12 5.43 -12.75
CA ALA A 157 6.37 5.37 -11.31
C ALA A 157 7.66 4.61 -11.00
N THR A 158 7.87 3.46 -11.65
CA THR A 158 9.10 2.66 -11.53
C THR A 158 10.33 3.46 -11.95
N GLN A 159 10.25 4.16 -13.07
CA GLN A 159 11.34 5.02 -13.53
C GLN A 159 11.67 6.12 -12.52
N ALA A 160 10.66 6.78 -11.96
CA ALA A 160 10.84 7.84 -10.97
C ALA A 160 11.52 7.31 -9.70
N LEU A 161 11.06 6.18 -9.16
CA LEU A 161 11.66 5.52 -7.99
C LEU A 161 13.12 5.13 -8.24
N THR A 162 13.42 4.56 -9.40
CA THR A 162 14.81 4.22 -9.78
C THR A 162 15.71 5.46 -9.89
N GLN A 163 15.18 6.56 -10.42
CA GLN A 163 15.91 7.84 -10.49
C GLN A 163 16.18 8.46 -9.11
N MET A 164 15.36 8.14 -8.11
CA MET A 164 15.59 8.52 -6.70
C MET A 164 16.61 7.60 -5.99
N GLY A 165 17.15 6.59 -6.69
CA GLY A 165 18.10 5.65 -6.14
C GLY A 165 17.47 4.39 -5.54
N ALA A 166 16.14 4.23 -5.57
CA ALA A 166 15.50 3.00 -5.10
C ALA A 166 15.84 1.82 -6.03
N VAL A 167 16.08 0.66 -5.43
CA VAL A 167 16.43 -0.58 -6.14
C VAL A 167 15.18 -1.48 -6.20
N GLN A 168 14.70 -1.76 -7.41
CA GLN A 168 13.60 -2.70 -7.58
C GLN A 168 14.07 -4.12 -7.28
N VAL A 169 13.43 -4.77 -6.31
CA VAL A 169 13.78 -6.13 -5.86
C VAL A 169 12.74 -7.18 -6.26
N GLY A 170 11.57 -6.76 -6.68
CA GLY A 170 10.52 -7.66 -7.18
C GLY A 170 9.46 -6.93 -8.00
N SER A 171 8.80 -7.65 -8.90
CA SER A 171 7.67 -7.13 -9.65
C SER A 171 6.80 -8.27 -10.19
N ILE A 172 5.47 -8.05 -10.24
CA ILE A 172 4.49 -8.97 -10.79
C ILE A 172 3.57 -8.21 -11.74
N ILE A 173 3.28 -8.82 -12.89
CA ILE A 173 2.10 -8.50 -13.69
C ILE A 173 1.00 -9.45 -13.22
N ASN A 174 -0.07 -8.90 -12.64
CA ASN A 174 -1.16 -9.69 -12.07
C ASN A 174 -2.00 -10.36 -13.17
N PRO A 175 -1.89 -11.69 -13.37
CA PRO A 175 -2.61 -12.39 -14.44
C PRO A 175 -4.12 -12.47 -14.17
N ASN A 176 -4.52 -12.28 -12.90
CA ASN A 176 -5.92 -12.34 -12.46
C ASN A 176 -6.49 -10.93 -12.20
N SER A 177 -5.85 -9.90 -12.75
CA SER A 177 -6.28 -8.51 -12.60
C SER A 177 -7.65 -8.31 -13.25
N ARG A 178 -8.62 -7.82 -12.47
CA ARG A 178 -9.96 -7.54 -12.95
C ARG A 178 -9.98 -6.28 -13.81
N ILE A 179 -10.41 -6.41 -15.05
CA ILE A 179 -10.56 -5.29 -16.00
C ILE A 179 -11.67 -4.36 -15.51
N LEU A 180 -11.39 -3.05 -15.55
CA LEU A 180 -12.34 -1.99 -15.29
C LEU A 180 -12.78 -1.34 -16.59
N THR A 181 -14.09 -1.07 -16.71
CA THR A 181 -14.70 -0.60 -17.96
C THR A 181 -14.74 0.93 -18.09
N ASP A 182 -14.35 1.64 -17.04
CA ASP A 182 -14.34 3.11 -16.97
C ASP A 182 -13.19 3.77 -17.74
N ALA A 183 -12.13 3.00 -18.05
CA ALA A 183 -11.04 3.48 -18.90
C ALA A 183 -10.35 2.32 -19.65
N PRO A 184 -9.94 2.54 -20.93
CA PRO A 184 -9.22 1.53 -21.70
C PRO A 184 -7.90 1.10 -21.04
N GLY A 185 -7.68 -0.21 -20.94
CA GLY A 185 -6.46 -0.79 -20.37
C GLY A 185 -6.32 -0.72 -18.85
N LYS A 186 -7.37 -0.23 -18.15
CA LYS A 186 -7.43 -0.17 -16.70
C LYS A 186 -7.78 -1.52 -16.10
N SER A 187 -6.99 -2.00 -15.15
CA SER A 187 -7.36 -3.17 -14.34
C SER A 187 -6.83 -3.05 -12.92
N VAL A 188 -7.53 -3.69 -11.97
CA VAL A 188 -7.25 -3.59 -10.53
C VAL A 188 -5.94 -4.27 -10.20
N ASP A 189 -5.03 -3.54 -9.54
CA ASP A 189 -3.70 -4.06 -9.17
C ASP A 189 -3.02 -4.79 -10.33
N LYS A 190 -3.04 -4.18 -11.54
CA LYS A 190 -2.50 -4.77 -12.77
C LYS A 190 -1.00 -5.07 -12.64
N HIS A 191 -0.28 -4.16 -12.02
CA HIS A 191 1.14 -4.29 -11.72
C HIS A 191 1.39 -4.07 -10.24
N LEU A 192 2.33 -4.84 -9.70
CA LEU A 192 2.88 -4.63 -8.38
C LEU A 192 4.40 -4.56 -8.49
N ALA A 193 5.05 -3.73 -7.72
CA ALA A 193 6.50 -3.68 -7.62
C ALA A 193 6.96 -3.36 -6.19
N VAL A 194 8.11 -3.91 -5.82
CA VAL A 194 8.76 -3.74 -4.52
C VAL A 194 10.15 -3.15 -4.73
N PHE A 195 10.44 -2.15 -3.93
CA PHE A 195 11.72 -1.43 -3.96
C PHE A 195 12.35 -1.42 -2.57
N LYS A 196 13.68 -1.42 -2.54
CA LYS A 196 14.49 -1.11 -1.38
C LYS A 196 15.10 0.28 -1.54
N LYS A 197 15.39 0.91 -0.41
CA LYS A 197 16.23 2.12 -0.37
C LYS A 197 17.61 1.76 -0.91
N GLY A 198 18.13 2.54 -1.84
CA GLY A 198 19.45 2.38 -2.42
C GLY A 198 20.57 2.98 -1.57
#